data_a81e43aeeb3d4ebaa5e5532191b0fc7b
#
_entry.id   a81e43aeeb3d4ebaa5e5532191b0fc7b
#
_cell.length_a   1.000
_cell.length_b   1.000
_cell.length_c   1.000
_cell.angle_alpha   90.00
_cell.angle_beta   90.00
_cell.angle_gamma   90.00
#
_symmetry.space_group_name_H-M   'P 1'
#
loop_
_entity.id
_entity.type
_entity.pdbx_description
1 polymer ?
#
loop_
_entity_poly.entity_id
_entity_poly.type
_entity_poly.pdbx_seq_one_letter_code
_entity_poly.pdbx_strand_id
1 'polypeptide(L)'
;MIYKRGKHWHMYVVIDGERYRESLHTTDRREAIENERTRISEIKAGKGVSKRGRAFGELAFENAADVFVEERKPRVSERTTRLEMERLRPLRAFFSAKQLKQIKADDLAAYQRKRRETVSGRTLNIEVGLLRQIMKRGGAWNRVAEDVQMDRENQNPIARVLTAEEKKLLFGIAASNPKWTVVYCAAVLAVSTTCRSVELKHLRWRDVTFMDREIAIARSKTVAGHRLIPLNSDATAALVKLKERADLNGASEPDDLVFPACERGKIDRTRPQKSWRTAWRKLVKETARRAGLQAAKATLEAGGGVGKAKSAWKRAAKPFFGLRFHDLRHQAITELAEAGASDGTLMAVAGHLSRRMLEHYSHIRKAAKREALAKLESGLMTPPESPATTEAKFIN
;
A
#
# COMPACT_ATOMS: atom_id res chain seq x y z
N MET A 1 6.66 35.65 -8.33
CA MET A 1 5.71 36.33 -9.26
C MET A 1 4.97 37.40 -8.49
N ILE A 2 5.06 38.67 -8.93
CA ILE A 2 4.26 39.77 -8.34
C ILE A 2 2.97 39.99 -9.14
N TYR A 3 1.91 40.40 -8.48
CA TYR A 3 0.61 40.72 -9.08
C TYR A 3 -0.05 41.89 -8.32
N LYS A 4 -0.91 42.62 -8.99
CA LYS A 4 -1.60 43.77 -8.42
C LYS A 4 -2.97 43.30 -7.85
N ARG A 5 -3.27 43.69 -6.60
CA ARG A 5 -4.57 43.48 -5.97
C ARG A 5 -5.02 44.79 -5.31
N GLY A 6 -6.02 45.41 -5.90
CA GLY A 6 -6.42 46.76 -5.51
C GLY A 6 -5.30 47.75 -5.82
N LYS A 7 -4.94 48.62 -4.86
CA LYS A 7 -3.87 49.62 -5.03
C LYS A 7 -2.47 49.09 -4.80
N HIS A 8 -2.32 47.90 -4.09
CA HIS A 8 -1.00 47.40 -3.69
C HIS A 8 -0.54 46.21 -4.53
N TRP A 9 0.78 46.05 -4.62
CA TRP A 9 1.43 44.90 -5.18
C TRP A 9 1.50 43.78 -4.13
N HIS A 10 1.30 42.56 -4.58
CA HIS A 10 1.39 41.33 -3.80
C HIS A 10 2.38 40.36 -4.45
N MET A 11 3.00 39.51 -3.66
CA MET A 11 3.80 38.41 -4.16
C MET A 11 3.06 37.09 -4.03
N TYR A 12 3.34 36.20 -4.96
CA TYR A 12 3.03 34.80 -4.88
C TYR A 12 4.26 33.99 -5.26
N VAL A 13 4.74 33.19 -4.32
CA VAL A 13 5.92 32.33 -4.53
C VAL A 13 5.71 31.01 -3.84
N VAL A 14 6.24 29.95 -4.43
CA VAL A 14 6.33 28.63 -3.83
C VAL A 14 7.79 28.36 -3.51
N ILE A 15 8.10 28.19 -2.22
CA ILE A 15 9.45 27.88 -1.74
C ILE A 15 9.34 26.60 -0.92
N ASP A 16 10.11 25.57 -1.25
CA ASP A 16 10.11 24.26 -0.58
C ASP A 16 8.73 23.58 -0.48
N GLY A 17 7.88 23.83 -1.49
CA GLY A 17 6.52 23.31 -1.56
C GLY A 17 5.50 24.08 -0.73
N GLU A 18 5.90 25.15 -0.05
CA GLU A 18 5.00 26.07 0.66
C GLU A 18 4.65 27.29 -0.19
N ARG A 19 3.38 27.70 -0.12
CA ARG A 19 2.85 28.84 -0.87
C ARG A 19 2.84 30.08 0.01
N TYR A 20 3.53 31.12 -0.42
CA TYR A 20 3.55 32.43 0.23
C TYR A 20 2.75 33.42 -0.60
N ARG A 21 1.73 34.04 0.02
CA ARG A 21 0.94 35.12 -0.55
C ARG A 21 0.95 36.28 0.45
N GLU A 22 1.66 37.33 0.11
CA GLU A 22 1.82 38.47 1.01
C GLU A 22 1.65 39.76 0.24
N SER A 23 1.18 40.86 0.91
CA SER A 23 1.27 42.20 0.38
C SER A 23 2.70 42.68 0.47
N LEU A 24 3.19 43.34 -0.57
CA LEU A 24 4.49 43.95 -0.58
C LEU A 24 4.44 45.41 -0.08
N HIS A 25 3.26 45.85 0.39
CA HIS A 25 2.99 47.13 1.03
C HIS A 25 3.42 48.37 0.19
N THR A 26 3.46 48.22 -1.13
CA THR A 26 3.79 49.30 -2.04
C THR A 26 2.84 49.34 -3.22
N THR A 27 2.72 50.55 -3.82
CA THR A 27 1.96 50.80 -5.05
C THR A 27 2.91 50.89 -6.26
N ASP A 28 4.23 51.05 -6.04
CA ASP A 28 5.24 51.11 -7.07
C ASP A 28 5.71 49.71 -7.47
N ARG A 29 5.85 49.46 -8.78
CA ARG A 29 6.25 48.16 -9.31
C ARG A 29 7.72 47.85 -9.10
N ARG A 30 8.62 48.84 -9.15
CA ARG A 30 10.07 48.63 -8.99
C ARG A 30 10.37 48.28 -7.53
N GLU A 31 9.79 49.04 -6.61
CA GLU A 31 9.89 48.77 -5.19
C GLU A 31 9.27 47.38 -4.84
N ALA A 32 8.17 47.00 -5.48
CA ALA A 32 7.59 45.67 -5.31
C ALA A 32 8.52 44.54 -5.71
N ILE A 33 9.29 44.67 -6.79
CA ILE A 33 10.28 43.69 -7.23
C ILE A 33 11.42 43.55 -6.20
N GLU A 34 11.88 44.66 -5.66
CA GLU A 34 12.92 44.65 -4.65
C GLU A 34 12.45 44.06 -3.32
N ASN A 35 11.25 44.44 -2.89
CA ASN A 35 10.60 43.89 -1.73
C ASN A 35 10.32 42.36 -1.88
N GLU A 36 9.93 41.91 -3.08
CA GLU A 36 9.79 40.48 -3.37
C GLU A 36 11.12 39.73 -3.20
N ARG A 37 12.21 40.25 -3.76
CA ARG A 37 13.55 39.65 -3.65
C ARG A 37 14.01 39.56 -2.19
N THR A 38 13.89 40.66 -1.48
CA THR A 38 14.24 40.74 -0.05
C THR A 38 13.40 39.75 0.75
N ARG A 39 12.10 39.72 0.48
CA ARG A 39 11.17 38.82 1.19
C ARG A 39 11.43 37.35 0.89
N ILE A 40 11.76 37.00 -0.35
CA ILE A 40 12.16 35.63 -0.72
C ILE A 40 13.45 35.22 0.03
N SER A 41 14.44 36.14 0.11
CA SER A 41 15.68 35.92 0.86
C SER A 41 15.38 35.67 2.36
N GLU A 42 14.53 36.50 2.95
CA GLU A 42 14.09 36.33 4.35
C GLU A 42 13.36 35.02 4.59
N ILE A 43 12.46 34.60 3.67
CA ILE A 43 11.73 33.34 3.76
C ILE A 43 12.73 32.16 3.70
N LYS A 44 13.68 32.20 2.76
CA LYS A 44 14.74 31.19 2.66
C LYS A 44 15.62 31.15 3.90
N ALA A 45 15.91 32.29 4.52
CA ALA A 45 16.64 32.38 5.78
C ALA A 45 15.81 31.99 7.02
N GLY A 46 14.56 31.53 6.85
CA GLY A 46 13.66 31.14 7.94
C GLY A 46 12.91 32.28 8.62
N LYS A 47 13.05 33.54 8.14
CA LYS A 47 12.35 34.71 8.66
C LYS A 47 10.90 34.84 8.15
N GLY A 48 10.49 33.97 7.22
CA GLY A 48 9.13 33.93 6.62
C GLY A 48 8.05 33.30 7.49
N VAL A 49 8.40 32.80 8.65
CA VAL A 49 7.49 32.07 9.54
C VAL A 49 6.63 33.06 10.34
N SER A 50 5.34 32.75 10.46
CA SER A 50 4.41 33.55 11.28
C SER A 50 4.91 33.68 12.73
N LYS A 51 4.42 34.69 13.47
CA LYS A 51 4.72 34.82 14.92
C LYS A 51 4.47 33.52 15.67
N ARG A 52 3.36 32.82 15.37
CA ARG A 52 3.01 31.51 15.96
C ARG A 52 4.00 30.41 15.57
N GLY A 53 4.46 30.40 14.32
CA GLY A 53 5.48 29.44 13.87
C GLY A 53 6.83 29.68 14.53
N ARG A 54 7.24 30.94 14.70
CA ARG A 54 8.49 31.28 15.43
C ARG A 54 8.43 30.81 16.90
N ALA A 55 7.34 31.12 17.60
CA ALA A 55 7.13 30.64 18.96
C ALA A 55 7.17 29.07 19.03
N PHE A 56 6.58 28.40 18.05
CA PHE A 56 6.65 26.94 17.93
C PHE A 56 8.09 26.44 17.69
N GLY A 57 8.90 27.15 16.93
CA GLY A 57 10.31 26.84 16.68
C GLY A 57 11.20 26.96 17.92
N GLU A 58 10.80 27.74 18.93
CA GLU A 58 11.49 27.87 20.21
C GLU A 58 11.22 26.68 21.16
N LEU A 59 10.16 25.91 20.92
CA LEU A 59 9.84 24.78 21.76
C LEU A 59 10.92 23.70 21.70
N ALA A 60 11.14 23.05 22.83
CA ALA A 60 11.86 21.77 22.88
C ALA A 60 11.09 20.75 22.01
N PHE A 61 11.81 19.83 21.37
CA PHE A 61 11.22 18.85 20.45
C PHE A 61 10.07 18.06 21.09
N GLU A 62 10.20 17.70 22.36
CA GLU A 62 9.16 16.98 23.11
C GLU A 62 7.84 17.75 23.11
N ASN A 63 7.86 19.01 23.54
CA ASN A 63 6.68 19.87 23.60
C ASN A 63 6.12 20.19 22.20
N ALA A 64 7.00 20.42 21.24
CA ALA A 64 6.61 20.63 19.86
C ALA A 64 5.91 19.41 19.25
N ALA A 65 6.36 18.21 19.56
CA ALA A 65 5.74 16.96 19.12
C ALA A 65 4.34 16.78 19.73
N ASP A 66 4.16 17.13 21.02
CA ASP A 66 2.84 17.07 21.67
C ASP A 66 1.85 18.03 21.02
N VAL A 67 2.24 19.29 20.88
CA VAL A 67 1.38 20.31 20.20
C VAL A 67 1.07 19.88 18.77
N PHE A 68 2.04 19.32 18.04
CA PHE A 68 1.84 18.85 16.67
C PHE A 68 0.80 17.72 16.60
N VAL A 69 0.89 16.72 17.48
CA VAL A 69 -0.05 15.60 17.54
C VAL A 69 -1.45 16.07 17.91
N GLU A 70 -1.61 16.91 18.95
CA GLU A 70 -2.92 17.39 19.41
C GLU A 70 -3.64 18.22 18.32
N GLU A 71 -2.93 19.05 17.59
CA GLU A 71 -3.55 19.82 16.49
C GLU A 71 -3.92 18.96 15.28
N ARG A 72 -3.23 17.83 15.07
CA ARG A 72 -3.55 16.91 13.97
C ARG A 72 -4.66 15.94 14.32
N LYS A 73 -4.80 15.58 15.58
CA LYS A 73 -5.75 14.58 16.07
C LYS A 73 -7.19 14.75 15.54
N PRO A 74 -7.77 15.97 15.47
CA PRO A 74 -9.10 16.16 14.88
C PRO A 74 -9.17 15.93 13.36
N ARG A 75 -8.02 15.92 12.66
CA ARG A 75 -7.95 15.90 11.18
C ARG A 75 -7.52 14.56 10.62
N VAL A 76 -7.10 13.63 11.47
CA VAL A 76 -6.60 12.32 11.07
C VAL A 76 -7.34 11.21 11.80
N SER A 77 -7.29 9.99 11.27
CA SER A 77 -7.89 8.85 11.97
C SER A 77 -7.13 8.53 13.26
N GLU A 78 -7.83 7.99 14.25
CA GLU A 78 -7.24 7.50 15.52
C GLU A 78 -6.06 6.55 15.29
N ARG A 79 -6.17 5.68 14.27
CA ARG A 79 -5.06 4.80 13.87
C ARG A 79 -3.84 5.58 13.40
N THR A 80 -4.03 6.66 12.64
CA THR A 80 -2.93 7.52 12.16
C THR A 80 -2.25 8.19 13.33
N THR A 81 -3.04 8.77 14.26
CA THR A 81 -2.52 9.38 15.49
C THR A 81 -1.66 8.40 16.28
N ARG A 82 -2.16 7.18 16.50
CA ARG A 82 -1.40 6.14 17.21
C ARG A 82 -0.07 5.80 16.51
N LEU A 83 -0.09 5.65 15.18
CA LEU A 83 1.14 5.38 14.41
C LEU A 83 2.11 6.56 14.45
N GLU A 84 1.64 7.80 14.43
CA GLU A 84 2.49 8.99 14.59
C GLU A 84 3.12 9.00 15.98
N MET A 85 2.38 8.72 17.04
CA MET A 85 2.91 8.62 18.41
C MET A 85 3.96 7.50 18.54
N GLU A 86 3.73 6.33 17.95
CA GLU A 86 4.71 5.23 17.93
C GLU A 86 6.02 5.65 17.24
N ARG A 87 5.94 6.40 16.15
CA ARG A 87 7.10 6.90 15.38
C ARG A 87 7.79 8.07 16.03
N LEU A 88 7.09 8.85 16.84
CA LEU A 88 7.69 9.93 17.62
C LEU A 88 8.55 9.41 18.78
N ARG A 89 8.30 8.21 19.30
CA ARG A 89 9.08 7.67 20.44
C ARG A 89 10.59 7.71 20.21
N PRO A 90 11.17 7.15 19.13
CA PRO A 90 12.61 7.21 18.90
C PRO A 90 13.11 8.63 18.65
N LEU A 91 12.31 9.50 18.02
CA LEU A 91 12.64 10.90 17.81
C LEU A 91 12.71 11.65 19.15
N ARG A 92 11.73 11.45 20.02
CA ARG A 92 11.71 12.01 21.38
C ARG A 92 12.92 11.56 22.18
N ALA A 93 13.24 10.26 22.17
CA ALA A 93 14.39 9.72 22.86
C ALA A 93 15.72 10.30 22.38
N PHE A 94 15.79 10.80 21.14
CA PHE A 94 17.03 11.37 20.58
C PHE A 94 17.10 12.89 20.69
N PHE A 95 16.02 13.61 20.43
CA PHE A 95 16.00 15.07 20.36
C PHE A 95 15.47 15.75 21.64
N SER A 96 14.65 15.05 22.43
CA SER A 96 14.10 15.45 23.74
C SER A 96 14.08 16.97 24.04
N ALA A 97 15.03 17.46 24.78
CA ALA A 97 15.13 18.84 25.24
C ALA A 97 15.66 19.83 24.19
N LYS A 98 16.13 19.34 23.01
CA LYS A 98 16.69 20.20 21.98
C LYS A 98 15.60 21.06 21.34
N GLN A 99 15.79 22.37 21.29
CA GLN A 99 14.85 23.26 20.63
C GLN A 99 14.85 23.01 19.11
N LEU A 100 13.68 23.12 18.45
CA LEU A 100 13.56 22.86 17.01
C LEU A 100 14.53 23.70 16.18
N LYS A 101 14.72 24.97 16.55
CA LYS A 101 15.67 25.87 15.88
C LYS A 101 17.14 25.49 16.05
N GLN A 102 17.46 24.68 17.05
CA GLN A 102 18.83 24.24 17.34
C GLN A 102 19.19 22.91 16.68
N ILE A 103 18.21 22.21 16.11
CA ILE A 103 18.44 20.97 15.40
C ILE A 103 19.17 21.29 14.08
N LYS A 104 20.36 20.73 13.93
CA LYS A 104 21.25 20.88 12.76
C LYS A 104 21.21 19.65 11.87
N ALA A 105 21.75 19.76 10.67
CA ALA A 105 21.90 18.65 9.75
C ALA A 105 22.71 17.49 10.34
N ASP A 106 23.80 17.80 11.09
CA ASP A 106 24.60 16.80 11.77
C ASP A 106 23.80 15.97 12.79
N ASP A 107 22.83 16.60 13.48
CA ASP A 107 21.97 15.89 14.43
C ASP A 107 21.07 14.89 13.72
N LEU A 108 20.53 15.27 12.54
CA LEU A 108 19.72 14.37 11.72
C LEU A 108 20.59 13.24 11.18
N ALA A 109 21.80 13.52 10.71
CA ALA A 109 22.74 12.51 10.25
C ALA A 109 23.12 11.54 11.37
N ALA A 110 23.36 12.03 12.59
CA ALA A 110 23.64 11.20 13.77
C ALA A 110 22.43 10.33 14.13
N TYR A 111 21.19 10.89 14.10
CA TYR A 111 19.96 10.14 14.28
C TYR A 111 19.82 9.02 13.24
N GLN A 112 20.01 9.35 11.97
CA GLN A 112 19.88 8.38 10.87
C GLN A 112 20.91 7.25 11.02
N ARG A 113 22.17 7.55 11.34
CA ARG A 113 23.23 6.52 11.60
C ARG A 113 22.79 5.56 12.68
N LYS A 114 22.39 6.08 13.86
CA LYS A 114 21.93 5.27 14.98
C LYS A 114 20.72 4.40 14.65
N ARG A 115 19.76 4.96 13.90
CA ARG A 115 18.51 4.24 13.59
C ARG A 115 18.69 3.16 12.51
N ARG A 116 19.63 3.33 11.57
CA ARG A 116 19.94 2.32 10.54
C ARG A 116 20.31 0.97 11.10
N GLU A 117 20.88 0.92 12.27
CA GLU A 117 21.24 -0.32 12.97
C GLU A 117 20.01 -1.16 13.36
N THR A 118 18.86 -0.53 13.55
CA THR A 118 17.69 -1.16 14.15
C THR A 118 16.45 -1.21 13.26
N VAL A 119 16.38 -0.38 12.21
CA VAL A 119 15.20 -0.29 11.33
C VAL A 119 15.57 -0.24 9.85
N SER A 120 14.59 -0.55 9.00
CA SER A 120 14.74 -0.40 7.54
C SER A 120 14.77 1.07 7.12
N GLY A 121 15.44 1.38 5.98
CA GLY A 121 15.46 2.73 5.41
C GLY A 121 14.07 3.33 5.21
N ARG A 122 13.08 2.52 4.84
CA ARG A 122 11.68 2.98 4.76
C ARG A 122 11.11 3.46 6.10
N THR A 123 11.37 2.73 7.19
CA THR A 123 10.92 3.15 8.53
C THR A 123 11.61 4.44 8.94
N LEU A 124 12.91 4.52 8.71
CA LEU A 124 13.71 5.71 8.99
C LEU A 124 13.20 6.92 8.19
N ASN A 125 12.94 6.77 6.89
CA ASN A 125 12.38 7.84 6.06
C ASN A 125 11.02 8.34 6.55
N ILE A 126 10.20 7.46 7.10
CA ILE A 126 8.91 7.86 7.70
C ILE A 126 9.14 8.65 8.99
N GLU A 127 10.09 8.25 9.84
CA GLU A 127 10.46 8.97 11.07
C GLU A 127 11.03 10.36 10.71
N VAL A 128 11.98 10.45 9.78
CA VAL A 128 12.54 11.73 9.29
C VAL A 128 11.45 12.58 8.61
N GLY A 129 10.51 11.97 7.88
CA GLY A 129 9.38 12.66 7.29
C GLY A 129 8.46 13.31 8.33
N LEU A 130 8.27 12.67 9.49
CA LEU A 130 7.51 13.23 10.60
C LEU A 130 8.26 14.38 11.28
N LEU A 131 9.56 14.20 11.55
CA LEU A 131 10.44 15.26 12.04
C LEU A 131 10.42 16.48 11.10
N ARG A 132 10.51 16.26 9.79
CA ARG A 132 10.40 17.29 8.77
C ARG A 132 9.10 18.11 8.89
N GLN A 133 7.97 17.45 9.11
CA GLN A 133 6.69 18.15 9.26
C GLN A 133 6.68 19.04 10.50
N ILE A 134 7.22 18.56 11.62
CA ILE A 134 7.32 19.33 12.88
C ILE A 134 8.28 20.53 12.69
N MET A 135 9.47 20.31 12.14
CA MET A 135 10.45 21.36 11.90
C MET A 135 9.97 22.40 10.88
N LYS A 136 9.26 21.98 9.81
CA LYS A 136 8.66 22.92 8.85
C LYS A 136 7.68 23.87 9.51
N ARG A 137 6.85 23.37 10.41
CA ARG A 137 5.90 24.21 11.15
C ARG A 137 6.61 25.28 11.99
N GLY A 138 7.78 24.97 12.56
CA GLY A 138 8.62 25.90 13.33
C GLY A 138 9.55 26.74 12.46
N GLY A 139 9.51 26.61 11.11
CA GLY A 139 10.42 27.30 10.20
C GLY A 139 11.88 26.84 10.32
N ALA A 140 12.12 25.70 10.96
CA ALA A 140 13.47 25.21 11.21
C ALA A 140 14.01 24.29 10.10
N TRP A 141 13.13 23.74 9.26
CA TRP A 141 13.51 22.73 8.26
C TRP A 141 14.39 23.26 7.15
N ASN A 142 14.13 24.46 6.62
CA ASN A 142 14.82 25.00 5.46
C ASN A 142 16.33 25.15 5.65
N ARG A 143 16.78 25.28 6.91
CA ARG A 143 18.20 25.38 7.26
C ARG A 143 18.99 24.08 7.14
N VAL A 144 18.28 22.95 7.12
CA VAL A 144 18.88 21.61 7.09
C VAL A 144 18.45 20.81 5.86
N ALA A 145 17.52 21.36 5.08
CA ALA A 145 16.84 20.65 4.01
C ALA A 145 17.78 20.12 2.91
N GLU A 146 18.80 20.91 2.54
CA GLU A 146 19.76 20.58 1.48
C GLU A 146 20.74 19.48 1.91
N ASP A 147 21.04 19.40 3.21
CA ASP A 147 22.00 18.44 3.76
C ASP A 147 21.38 17.11 4.14
N VAL A 148 20.03 17.04 4.21
CA VAL A 148 19.33 15.82 4.65
C VAL A 148 19.04 14.90 3.48
N GLN A 149 19.74 13.78 3.42
CA GLN A 149 19.49 12.73 2.46
C GLN A 149 18.56 11.67 3.04
N MET A 150 17.55 11.29 2.26
CA MET A 150 16.67 10.16 2.60
C MET A 150 17.38 8.84 2.32
N ASP A 151 17.13 7.85 3.17
CA ASP A 151 17.70 6.51 3.00
C ASP A 151 17.15 5.83 1.75
N ARG A 152 18.01 5.01 1.14
CA ARG A 152 17.60 4.16 0.03
C ARG A 152 16.56 3.16 0.53
N GLU A 153 15.36 3.24 -0.01
CA GLU A 153 14.33 2.25 0.29
C GLU A 153 14.57 1.02 -0.58
N ASN A 154 14.69 -0.13 0.06
CA ASN A 154 14.63 -1.39 -0.67
C ASN A 154 13.25 -1.46 -1.31
N GLN A 155 13.22 -1.50 -2.63
CA GLN A 155 11.99 -1.76 -3.36
C GLN A 155 11.54 -3.15 -2.92
N ASN A 156 10.44 -3.22 -2.15
CA ASN A 156 9.84 -4.51 -1.88
C ASN A 156 9.55 -5.16 -3.23
N PRO A 157 10.06 -6.36 -3.47
CA PRO A 157 9.69 -7.09 -4.68
C PRO A 157 8.16 -7.14 -4.70
N ILE A 158 7.62 -7.04 -5.90
CA ILE A 158 6.19 -7.16 -6.13
C ILE A 158 5.74 -8.46 -5.48
N ALA A 159 4.57 -8.39 -4.82
CA ALA A 159 4.00 -9.53 -4.16
C ALA A 159 4.01 -10.74 -5.12
N ARG A 160 4.51 -11.86 -4.66
CA ARG A 160 4.51 -13.09 -5.45
C ARG A 160 3.08 -13.47 -5.79
N VAL A 161 2.88 -13.80 -7.05
CA VAL A 161 1.66 -14.36 -7.59
C VAL A 161 1.77 -15.89 -7.48
N LEU A 162 0.76 -16.55 -6.92
CA LEU A 162 0.66 -18.00 -6.84
C LEU A 162 0.31 -18.58 -8.21
N THR A 163 0.85 -19.73 -8.56
CA THR A 163 0.36 -20.49 -9.71
C THR A 163 -1.04 -21.03 -9.47
N ALA A 164 -1.69 -21.52 -10.54
CA ALA A 164 -3.04 -22.13 -10.41
C ALA A 164 -3.03 -23.32 -9.43
N GLU A 165 -1.99 -24.17 -9.48
CA GLU A 165 -1.82 -25.33 -8.61
C GLU A 165 -1.57 -24.90 -7.15
N GLU A 166 -0.68 -23.93 -6.94
CA GLU A 166 -0.41 -23.37 -5.61
C GLU A 166 -1.67 -22.76 -5.00
N LYS A 167 -2.43 -22.03 -5.82
CA LYS A 167 -3.74 -21.44 -5.43
C LYS A 167 -4.74 -22.53 -5.08
N LYS A 168 -4.91 -23.56 -5.94
CA LYS A 168 -5.80 -24.72 -5.71
C LYS A 168 -5.45 -25.44 -4.40
N LEU A 169 -4.17 -25.66 -4.14
CA LEU A 169 -3.70 -26.30 -2.91
C LEU A 169 -4.05 -25.46 -1.67
N LEU A 170 -3.74 -24.14 -1.69
CA LEU A 170 -4.03 -23.24 -0.58
C LEU A 170 -5.54 -23.23 -0.24
N PHE A 171 -6.38 -23.03 -1.25
CA PHE A 171 -7.82 -22.95 -1.07
C PHE A 171 -8.46 -24.31 -0.72
N GLY A 172 -7.95 -25.41 -1.27
CA GLY A 172 -8.38 -26.76 -0.92
C GLY A 172 -8.11 -27.10 0.56
N ILE A 173 -6.92 -26.74 1.07
CA ILE A 173 -6.59 -26.90 2.49
C ILE A 173 -7.46 -25.98 3.36
N ALA A 174 -7.72 -24.73 2.91
CA ALA A 174 -8.58 -23.83 3.65
C ALA A 174 -10.02 -24.34 3.75
N ALA A 175 -10.56 -24.88 2.66
CA ALA A 175 -11.92 -25.42 2.58
C ALA A 175 -12.11 -26.67 3.45
N SER A 176 -11.06 -27.50 3.61
CA SER A 176 -11.13 -28.77 4.36
C SER A 176 -11.21 -28.59 5.88
N ASN A 177 -11.02 -27.40 6.43
CA ASN A 177 -11.02 -27.15 7.87
C ASN A 177 -12.07 -26.10 8.28
N PRO A 178 -13.13 -26.53 9.01
CA PRO A 178 -14.20 -25.62 9.46
C PRO A 178 -13.70 -24.41 10.28
N LYS A 179 -12.59 -24.56 11.00
CA LYS A 179 -11.98 -23.44 11.77
C LYS A 179 -11.45 -22.31 10.88
N TRP A 180 -11.27 -22.57 9.60
CA TRP A 180 -10.81 -21.59 8.63
C TRP A 180 -11.91 -21.01 7.73
N THR A 181 -13.18 -21.43 7.89
CA THR A 181 -14.30 -20.99 7.04
C THR A 181 -14.31 -19.49 6.81
N VAL A 182 -14.20 -18.68 7.87
CA VAL A 182 -14.25 -17.21 7.74
C VAL A 182 -13.06 -16.65 6.95
N VAL A 183 -11.84 -17.10 7.24
CA VAL A 183 -10.65 -16.64 6.51
C VAL A 183 -10.60 -17.20 5.10
N TYR A 184 -11.13 -18.41 4.87
CA TYR A 184 -11.31 -19.01 3.54
C TYR A 184 -12.24 -18.15 2.68
N CYS A 185 -13.47 -17.88 3.14
CA CYS A 185 -14.40 -17.05 2.39
C CYS A 185 -13.86 -15.62 2.17
N ALA A 186 -13.22 -15.03 3.18
CA ALA A 186 -12.56 -13.73 3.02
C ALA A 186 -11.45 -13.76 1.97
N ALA A 187 -10.67 -14.85 1.89
CA ALA A 187 -9.60 -15.02 0.90
C ALA A 187 -10.17 -15.24 -0.51
N VAL A 188 -11.24 -16.03 -0.66
CA VAL A 188 -11.96 -16.18 -1.93
C VAL A 188 -12.47 -14.83 -2.40
N LEU A 189 -13.14 -14.06 -1.55
CA LEU A 189 -13.61 -12.73 -1.91
C LEU A 189 -12.44 -11.80 -2.30
N ALA A 190 -11.32 -11.82 -1.56
CA ALA A 190 -10.17 -10.96 -1.87
C ALA A 190 -9.56 -11.27 -3.25
N VAL A 191 -9.46 -12.56 -3.64
CA VAL A 191 -8.88 -12.97 -4.92
C VAL A 191 -9.85 -12.82 -6.08
N SER A 192 -11.17 -12.84 -5.81
CA SER A 192 -12.20 -12.72 -6.85
C SER A 192 -12.66 -11.27 -7.09
N THR A 193 -12.52 -10.38 -6.11
CA THR A 193 -13.09 -9.02 -6.18
C THR A 193 -12.06 -7.91 -6.12
N THR A 194 -10.78 -8.21 -5.97
CA THR A 194 -9.72 -7.23 -5.73
C THR A 194 -9.91 -6.35 -4.49
N CYS A 195 -10.88 -6.62 -3.63
CA CYS A 195 -11.17 -5.81 -2.44
C CYS A 195 -10.00 -5.74 -1.48
N ARG A 196 -9.82 -4.57 -0.85
CA ARG A 196 -8.90 -4.44 0.27
C ARG A 196 -9.46 -5.15 1.50
N SER A 197 -8.56 -5.69 2.32
CA SER A 197 -8.97 -6.33 3.59
C SER A 197 -9.87 -5.44 4.46
N VAL A 198 -9.66 -4.13 4.45
CA VAL A 198 -10.48 -3.19 5.21
C VAL A 198 -11.88 -3.01 4.60
N GLU A 199 -11.99 -3.05 3.28
CA GLU A 199 -13.28 -2.98 2.57
C GLU A 199 -14.13 -4.21 2.90
N LEU A 200 -13.56 -5.42 2.77
CA LEU A 200 -14.26 -6.66 3.13
C LEU A 200 -14.71 -6.67 4.59
N LYS A 201 -13.89 -6.21 5.53
CA LYS A 201 -14.24 -6.19 6.95
C LYS A 201 -15.44 -5.29 7.28
N HIS A 202 -15.69 -4.26 6.48
CA HIS A 202 -16.78 -3.32 6.68
C HIS A 202 -17.97 -3.58 5.77
N LEU A 203 -17.92 -4.65 4.95
CA LEU A 203 -19.02 -5.08 4.10
C LEU A 203 -20.22 -5.47 4.97
N ARG A 204 -21.40 -4.96 4.64
CA ARG A 204 -22.68 -5.29 5.28
C ARG A 204 -23.53 -6.13 4.36
N TRP A 205 -24.51 -6.81 4.89
CA TRP A 205 -25.42 -7.62 4.06
C TRP A 205 -26.22 -6.76 3.09
N ARG A 206 -26.60 -5.56 3.43
CA ARG A 206 -27.24 -4.59 2.50
C ARG A 206 -26.39 -4.18 1.32
N ASP A 207 -25.07 -4.36 1.41
CA ASP A 207 -24.13 -4.05 0.33
C ASP A 207 -23.95 -5.24 -0.63
N VAL A 208 -24.65 -6.36 -0.40
CA VAL A 208 -24.57 -7.61 -1.17
C VAL A 208 -25.89 -7.85 -1.89
N THR A 209 -25.89 -7.81 -3.21
CA THR A 209 -27.05 -8.13 -4.04
C THR A 209 -26.84 -9.48 -4.71
N PHE A 210 -27.49 -10.52 -4.18
CA PHE A 210 -27.34 -11.88 -4.70
C PHE A 210 -27.99 -12.06 -6.08
N MET A 211 -29.10 -11.36 -6.35
CA MET A 211 -29.81 -11.44 -7.64
C MET A 211 -28.92 -10.90 -8.77
N ASP A 212 -28.32 -9.74 -8.58
CA ASP A 212 -27.46 -9.11 -9.59
C ASP A 212 -26.01 -9.62 -9.52
N ARG A 213 -25.70 -10.45 -8.51
CA ARG A 213 -24.33 -10.92 -8.23
C ARG A 213 -23.33 -9.78 -8.13
N GLU A 214 -23.61 -8.84 -7.27
CA GLU A 214 -22.76 -7.65 -7.09
C GLU A 214 -22.55 -7.33 -5.60
N ILE A 215 -21.44 -6.68 -5.32
CA ILE A 215 -21.20 -6.02 -4.02
C ILE A 215 -20.91 -4.55 -4.22
N ALA A 216 -21.50 -3.73 -3.35
CA ALA A 216 -21.24 -2.29 -3.28
C ALA A 216 -20.14 -2.01 -2.26
N ILE A 217 -19.06 -1.35 -2.67
CA ILE A 217 -18.05 -0.85 -1.74
C ILE A 217 -18.40 0.58 -1.37
N ALA A 218 -19.21 0.73 -0.33
CA ALA A 218 -19.73 2.03 0.14
C ALA A 218 -18.73 2.77 1.04
N ARG A 219 -17.81 2.08 1.73
CA ARG A 219 -16.85 2.67 2.65
C ARG A 219 -15.45 2.62 2.10
N SER A 220 -15.02 3.74 1.51
CA SER A 220 -13.64 3.93 1.04
C SER A 220 -13.02 5.19 1.65
N LYS A 221 -11.69 5.24 1.69
CA LYS A 221 -10.93 6.41 2.14
C LYS A 221 -11.11 7.62 1.22
N THR A 222 -11.52 7.40 -0.02
CA THR A 222 -11.71 8.44 -1.06
C THR A 222 -13.01 8.19 -1.80
N VAL A 223 -13.62 9.22 -2.37
CA VAL A 223 -14.84 9.13 -3.20
C VAL A 223 -14.63 8.15 -4.36
N ALA A 224 -13.47 8.16 -5.00
CA ALA A 224 -13.11 7.24 -6.08
C ALA A 224 -13.00 5.75 -5.65
N GLY A 225 -13.19 5.45 -4.39
CA GLY A 225 -13.21 4.08 -3.88
C GLY A 225 -14.60 3.47 -3.79
N HIS A 226 -15.68 4.26 -3.98
CA HIS A 226 -17.05 3.78 -4.05
C HIS A 226 -17.25 3.13 -5.42
N ARG A 227 -17.63 1.86 -5.45
CA ARG A 227 -17.80 1.10 -6.69
C ARG A 227 -18.66 -0.13 -6.48
N LEU A 228 -19.33 -0.54 -7.55
CA LEU A 228 -19.96 -1.85 -7.66
C LEU A 228 -18.94 -2.84 -8.22
N ILE A 229 -18.94 -4.05 -7.70
CA ILE A 229 -18.04 -5.12 -8.15
C ILE A 229 -18.89 -6.34 -8.47
N PRO A 230 -18.89 -6.80 -9.72
CA PRO A 230 -19.53 -8.05 -10.11
C PRO A 230 -18.87 -9.25 -9.41
N LEU A 231 -19.66 -10.23 -9.04
CA LEU A 231 -19.23 -11.45 -8.38
C LEU A 231 -19.16 -12.62 -9.37
N ASN A 232 -18.03 -13.31 -9.37
CA ASN A 232 -17.93 -14.60 -10.01
C ASN A 232 -18.60 -15.70 -9.14
N SER A 233 -18.71 -16.91 -9.66
CA SER A 233 -19.37 -18.04 -8.98
C SER A 233 -18.71 -18.34 -7.62
N ASP A 234 -17.38 -18.28 -7.53
CA ASP A 234 -16.64 -18.56 -6.28
C ASP A 234 -16.95 -17.51 -5.20
N ALA A 235 -16.96 -16.24 -5.58
CA ALA A 235 -17.29 -15.15 -4.66
C ALA A 235 -18.74 -15.24 -4.18
N THR A 236 -19.68 -15.56 -5.08
CA THR A 236 -21.08 -15.78 -4.73
C THR A 236 -21.23 -16.95 -3.77
N ALA A 237 -20.59 -18.09 -4.03
CA ALA A 237 -20.63 -19.27 -3.16
C ALA A 237 -20.03 -18.97 -1.76
N ALA A 238 -18.94 -18.18 -1.72
CA ALA A 238 -18.36 -17.75 -0.45
C ALA A 238 -19.32 -16.87 0.36
N LEU A 239 -20.05 -15.96 -0.28
CA LEU A 239 -21.06 -15.11 0.37
C LEU A 239 -22.27 -15.91 0.84
N VAL A 240 -22.77 -16.86 0.05
CA VAL A 240 -23.86 -17.78 0.46
C VAL A 240 -23.44 -18.54 1.72
N LYS A 241 -22.25 -19.14 1.73
CA LYS A 241 -21.73 -19.84 2.91
C LYS A 241 -21.60 -18.95 4.15
N LEU A 242 -21.24 -17.68 3.96
CA LEU A 242 -21.19 -16.70 5.04
C LEU A 242 -22.60 -16.30 5.50
N LYS A 243 -23.57 -16.21 4.59
CA LYS A 243 -24.97 -15.91 4.92
C LYS A 243 -25.60 -17.01 5.74
N GLU A 244 -25.47 -18.26 5.32
CA GLU A 244 -25.90 -19.44 6.09
C GLU A 244 -25.33 -19.44 7.51
N ARG A 245 -24.03 -19.14 7.63
CA ARG A 245 -23.39 -18.98 8.94
C ARG A 245 -23.95 -17.81 9.74
N ALA A 246 -24.25 -16.69 9.10
CA ALA A 246 -24.83 -15.51 9.73
C ALA A 246 -26.25 -15.77 10.22
N ASP A 247 -27.08 -16.48 9.43
CA ASP A 247 -28.43 -16.88 9.80
C ASP A 247 -28.41 -17.75 11.05
N LEU A 248 -27.53 -18.75 11.11
CA LEU A 248 -27.34 -19.64 12.29
C LEU A 248 -26.90 -18.85 13.54
N ASN A 249 -26.30 -17.71 13.41
CA ASN A 249 -25.79 -16.89 14.53
C ASN A 249 -26.63 -15.63 14.79
N GLY A 250 -27.77 -15.46 14.12
CA GLY A 250 -28.63 -14.28 14.25
C GLY A 250 -27.95 -12.97 13.87
N ALA A 251 -27.04 -12.99 12.89
CA ALA A 251 -26.23 -11.84 12.45
C ALA A 251 -26.40 -11.62 10.93
N SER A 252 -27.61 -11.75 10.41
CA SER A 252 -27.92 -11.73 8.98
C SER A 252 -28.80 -10.58 8.54
N GLU A 253 -29.11 -9.65 9.42
CA GLU A 253 -29.89 -8.43 9.10
C GLU A 253 -29.12 -7.55 8.11
N PRO A 254 -29.82 -6.71 7.32
CA PRO A 254 -29.19 -5.86 6.30
C PRO A 254 -28.04 -5.00 6.81
N ASP A 255 -28.14 -4.50 8.05
CA ASP A 255 -27.13 -3.66 8.68
C ASP A 255 -26.02 -4.45 9.39
N ASP A 256 -26.16 -5.75 9.50
CA ASP A 256 -25.12 -6.60 10.10
C ASP A 256 -23.91 -6.71 9.17
N LEU A 257 -22.75 -6.89 9.78
CA LEU A 257 -21.50 -7.07 9.07
C LEU A 257 -21.40 -8.51 8.51
N VAL A 258 -20.94 -8.65 7.28
CA VAL A 258 -20.59 -9.96 6.69
C VAL A 258 -19.46 -10.64 7.46
N PHE A 259 -18.56 -9.83 8.03
CA PHE A 259 -17.45 -10.28 8.87
C PHE A 259 -17.48 -9.60 10.25
N PRO A 260 -18.42 -9.98 11.13
CA PRO A 260 -18.48 -9.42 12.47
C PRO A 260 -17.31 -9.88 13.33
N ALA A 261 -17.00 -9.11 14.37
CA ALA A 261 -16.03 -9.52 15.37
C ALA A 261 -16.53 -10.77 16.12
N CYS A 262 -15.63 -11.70 16.40
CA CYS A 262 -15.93 -12.87 17.20
C CYS A 262 -14.85 -13.02 18.28
N GLU A 263 -15.22 -12.84 19.52
CA GLU A 263 -14.33 -12.96 20.68
C GLU A 263 -14.86 -14.06 21.62
N ARG A 264 -14.04 -15.06 21.88
CA ARG A 264 -14.40 -16.22 22.75
C ARG A 264 -15.73 -16.89 22.37
N GLY A 265 -15.99 -17.00 21.04
CA GLY A 265 -17.21 -17.61 20.52
C GLY A 265 -18.44 -16.68 20.49
N LYS A 266 -18.39 -15.49 21.08
CA LYS A 266 -19.47 -14.51 21.00
C LYS A 266 -19.27 -13.59 19.81
N ILE A 267 -20.32 -13.44 19.00
CA ILE A 267 -20.36 -12.56 17.83
C ILE A 267 -20.85 -11.18 18.25
N ASP A 268 -20.07 -10.15 17.89
CA ASP A 268 -20.46 -8.76 18.02
C ASP A 268 -20.78 -8.20 16.63
N ARG A 269 -22.08 -8.06 16.34
CA ARG A 269 -22.59 -7.58 15.04
C ARG A 269 -22.24 -6.14 14.72
N THR A 270 -21.91 -5.34 15.74
CA THR A 270 -21.63 -3.90 15.61
C THR A 270 -20.19 -3.60 15.23
N ARG A 271 -19.27 -4.51 15.53
CA ARG A 271 -17.84 -4.32 15.28
C ARG A 271 -17.32 -5.26 14.19
N PRO A 272 -16.51 -4.74 13.25
CA PRO A 272 -15.91 -5.57 12.21
C PRO A 272 -14.80 -6.47 12.77
N GLN A 273 -14.58 -7.60 12.12
CA GLN A 273 -13.45 -8.49 12.37
C GLN A 273 -12.14 -7.71 12.41
N LYS A 274 -11.42 -7.75 13.52
CA LYS A 274 -10.20 -6.97 13.73
C LYS A 274 -9.09 -7.37 12.77
N SER A 275 -8.84 -8.67 12.63
CA SER A 275 -7.76 -9.17 11.78
C SER A 275 -7.92 -10.65 11.45
N TRP A 276 -7.58 -11.02 10.23
CA TRP A 276 -7.42 -12.44 9.82
C TRP A 276 -5.98 -12.94 9.97
N ARG A 277 -5.05 -12.09 10.43
CA ARG A 277 -3.60 -12.36 10.42
C ARG A 277 -3.25 -13.71 11.06
N THR A 278 -3.81 -14.03 12.21
CA THR A 278 -3.48 -15.27 12.93
C THR A 278 -3.99 -16.50 12.18
N ALA A 279 -5.26 -16.50 11.74
CA ALA A 279 -5.83 -17.58 10.96
C ALA A 279 -5.11 -17.76 9.63
N TRP A 280 -4.85 -16.64 8.91
CA TRP A 280 -4.11 -16.64 7.66
C TRP A 280 -2.70 -17.23 7.79
N ARG A 281 -1.95 -16.81 8.80
CA ARG A 281 -0.59 -17.33 9.05
C ARG A 281 -0.59 -18.84 9.34
N LYS A 282 -1.58 -19.33 10.11
CA LYS A 282 -1.72 -20.75 10.39
C LYS A 282 -2.05 -21.53 9.11
N LEU A 283 -2.98 -21.04 8.30
CA LEU A 283 -3.35 -21.62 7.01
C LEU A 283 -2.14 -21.70 6.07
N VAL A 284 -1.45 -20.57 5.84
CA VAL A 284 -0.27 -20.49 4.97
C VAL A 284 0.85 -21.43 5.44
N LYS A 285 1.11 -21.49 6.75
CA LYS A 285 2.10 -22.41 7.34
C LYS A 285 1.73 -23.87 7.09
N GLU A 286 0.45 -24.24 7.27
CA GLU A 286 -0.04 -25.59 7.00
C GLU A 286 0.04 -25.94 5.52
N THR A 287 -0.30 -25.01 4.64
CA THR A 287 -0.16 -25.19 3.18
C THR A 287 1.30 -25.42 2.79
N ALA A 288 2.23 -24.60 3.29
CA ALA A 288 3.66 -24.78 3.06
C ALA A 288 4.15 -26.16 3.52
N ARG A 289 3.69 -26.59 4.71
CA ARG A 289 4.02 -27.91 5.28
C ARG A 289 3.53 -29.04 4.36
N ARG A 290 2.26 -29.01 3.94
CA ARG A 290 1.66 -30.06 3.08
C ARG A 290 2.31 -30.07 1.70
N ALA A 291 2.51 -28.93 1.07
CA ALA A 291 3.23 -28.84 -0.21
C ALA A 291 4.63 -29.44 -0.13
N GLY A 292 5.38 -29.08 0.92
CA GLY A 292 6.69 -29.62 1.16
C GLY A 292 6.72 -31.15 1.38
N LEU A 293 5.80 -31.64 2.22
CA LEU A 293 5.70 -33.08 2.48
C LEU A 293 5.33 -33.89 1.23
N GLN A 294 4.38 -33.39 0.43
CA GLN A 294 3.97 -34.03 -0.81
C GLN A 294 5.16 -34.12 -1.80
N ALA A 295 5.89 -33.04 -1.97
CA ALA A 295 7.05 -33.01 -2.86
C ALA A 295 8.21 -33.90 -2.37
N ALA A 296 8.45 -33.93 -1.06
CA ALA A 296 9.47 -34.80 -0.46
C ALA A 296 9.11 -36.27 -0.63
N LYS A 297 7.85 -36.62 -0.36
CA LYS A 297 7.34 -37.99 -0.51
C LYS A 297 7.49 -38.47 -1.97
N ALA A 298 6.99 -37.68 -2.92
CA ALA A 298 7.14 -37.99 -4.35
C ALA A 298 8.60 -38.19 -4.78
N THR A 299 9.52 -37.39 -4.22
CA THR A 299 10.96 -37.52 -4.51
C THR A 299 11.52 -38.83 -3.97
N LEU A 300 11.11 -39.27 -2.78
CA LEU A 300 11.57 -40.55 -2.19
C LEU A 300 10.97 -41.74 -2.93
N GLU A 301 9.71 -41.68 -3.31
CA GLU A 301 9.02 -42.73 -4.11
C GLU A 301 9.65 -42.89 -5.49
N ALA A 302 10.19 -41.79 -6.06
CA ALA A 302 10.96 -41.81 -7.33
C ALA A 302 12.42 -42.25 -7.15
N GLY A 303 12.81 -42.83 -6.00
CA GLY A 303 14.19 -43.31 -5.74
C GLY A 303 15.17 -42.20 -5.39
N GLY A 304 14.72 -40.99 -5.14
CA GLY A 304 15.57 -39.88 -4.71
C GLY A 304 16.01 -40.02 -3.25
N GLY A 305 17.28 -39.67 -2.97
CA GLY A 305 17.81 -39.71 -1.60
C GLY A 305 17.25 -38.57 -0.72
N VAL A 306 17.46 -38.68 0.59
CA VAL A 306 16.97 -37.74 1.62
C VAL A 306 17.38 -36.28 1.32
N GLY A 307 18.57 -36.04 0.82
CA GLY A 307 19.05 -34.70 0.44
C GLY A 307 18.20 -34.06 -0.68
N LYS A 308 17.86 -34.85 -1.71
CA LYS A 308 16.98 -34.42 -2.81
C LYS A 308 15.56 -34.19 -2.31
N ALA A 309 15.03 -35.04 -1.46
CA ALA A 309 13.71 -34.87 -0.84
C ALA A 309 13.62 -33.59 0.03
N LYS A 310 14.66 -33.29 0.82
CA LYS A 310 14.75 -32.05 1.61
C LYS A 310 14.77 -30.80 0.71
N SER A 311 15.46 -30.86 -0.42
CA SER A 311 15.50 -29.78 -1.40
C SER A 311 14.16 -29.60 -2.12
N ALA A 312 13.45 -30.68 -2.46
CA ALA A 312 12.13 -30.67 -3.04
C ALA A 312 11.11 -30.06 -2.05
N TRP A 313 11.19 -30.45 -0.78
CA TRP A 313 10.39 -29.85 0.28
C TRP A 313 10.55 -28.33 0.34
N LYS A 314 11.80 -27.85 0.41
CA LYS A 314 12.08 -26.42 0.48
C LYS A 314 11.54 -25.66 -0.73
N ARG A 315 11.69 -26.20 -1.94
CA ARG A 315 11.18 -25.57 -3.18
C ARG A 315 9.66 -25.47 -3.16
N ALA A 316 8.97 -26.55 -2.83
CA ALA A 316 7.51 -26.60 -2.84
C ALA A 316 6.88 -25.76 -1.71
N ALA A 317 7.53 -25.63 -0.57
CA ALA A 317 7.05 -24.81 0.55
C ALA A 317 7.32 -23.30 0.35
N LYS A 318 8.39 -22.95 -0.42
CA LYS A 318 8.85 -21.56 -0.60
C LYS A 318 7.78 -20.58 -1.08
N PRO A 319 6.86 -20.93 -2.02
CA PRO A 319 5.81 -20.03 -2.49
C PRO A 319 4.95 -19.44 -1.39
N PHE A 320 4.71 -20.19 -0.32
CA PHE A 320 3.82 -19.83 0.75
C PHE A 320 4.50 -19.03 1.86
N PHE A 321 5.85 -19.04 1.94
CA PHE A 321 6.55 -18.27 2.97
C PHE A 321 6.38 -16.76 2.78
N GLY A 322 5.91 -16.09 3.84
CA GLY A 322 5.70 -14.66 3.84
C GLY A 322 4.47 -14.19 3.07
N LEU A 323 3.65 -15.09 2.51
CA LEU A 323 2.41 -14.76 1.80
C LEU A 323 1.44 -14.01 2.73
N ARG A 324 1.14 -12.77 2.40
CA ARG A 324 0.24 -11.91 3.17
C ARG A 324 -1.18 -11.99 2.61
N PHE A 325 -2.18 -11.77 3.43
CA PHE A 325 -3.56 -11.70 2.97
C PHE A 325 -3.78 -10.63 1.88
N HIS A 326 -3.03 -9.52 1.93
CA HIS A 326 -3.12 -8.46 0.92
C HIS A 326 -2.54 -8.88 -0.44
N ASP A 327 -1.69 -9.89 -0.48
CA ASP A 327 -1.10 -10.38 -1.72
C ASP A 327 -2.16 -11.06 -2.61
N LEU A 328 -3.30 -11.51 -2.04
CA LEU A 328 -4.45 -12.00 -2.81
C LEU A 328 -5.08 -10.93 -3.70
N ARG A 329 -5.08 -9.67 -3.26
CA ARG A 329 -5.51 -8.57 -4.13
C ARG A 329 -4.51 -8.34 -5.27
N HIS A 330 -3.21 -8.47 -5.02
CA HIS A 330 -2.21 -8.42 -6.09
C HIS A 330 -2.39 -9.57 -7.07
N GLN A 331 -2.66 -10.78 -6.58
CA GLN A 331 -3.03 -11.95 -7.38
C GLN A 331 -4.19 -11.62 -8.33
N ALA A 332 -5.32 -11.14 -7.79
CA ALA A 332 -6.50 -10.81 -8.56
C ALA A 332 -6.23 -9.75 -9.65
N ILE A 333 -5.49 -8.70 -9.32
CA ILE A 333 -5.16 -7.65 -10.30
C ILE A 333 -4.23 -8.19 -11.38
N THR A 334 -3.27 -9.06 -11.02
CA THR A 334 -2.38 -9.71 -11.98
C THR A 334 -3.18 -10.60 -12.94
N GLU A 335 -4.05 -11.46 -12.42
CA GLU A 335 -4.88 -12.35 -13.23
C GLU A 335 -5.83 -11.57 -14.18
N LEU A 336 -6.41 -10.46 -13.70
CA LEU A 336 -7.19 -9.56 -14.57
C LEU A 336 -6.34 -8.92 -15.67
N ALA A 337 -5.10 -8.51 -15.35
CA ALA A 337 -4.18 -7.94 -16.32
C ALA A 337 -3.71 -8.99 -17.35
N GLU A 338 -3.46 -10.23 -16.93
CA GLU A 338 -3.15 -11.38 -17.80
C GLU A 338 -4.31 -11.73 -18.71
N ALA A 339 -5.55 -11.61 -18.21
CA ALA A 339 -6.77 -11.77 -19.00
C ALA A 339 -7.04 -10.59 -19.98
N GLY A 340 -6.13 -9.61 -20.07
CA GLY A 340 -6.23 -8.51 -21.03
C GLY A 340 -7.06 -7.30 -20.57
N ALA A 341 -7.44 -7.22 -19.28
CA ALA A 341 -8.20 -6.09 -18.77
C ALA A 341 -7.49 -4.75 -19.02
N SER A 342 -8.24 -3.74 -19.48
CA SER A 342 -7.73 -2.38 -19.68
C SER A 342 -7.35 -1.69 -18.36
N ASP A 343 -6.57 -0.61 -18.41
CA ASP A 343 -6.29 0.21 -17.22
C ASP A 343 -7.58 0.76 -16.60
N GLY A 344 -8.54 1.17 -17.44
CA GLY A 344 -9.85 1.62 -17.00
C GLY A 344 -10.60 0.53 -16.24
N THR A 345 -10.63 -0.69 -16.77
CA THR A 345 -11.25 -1.85 -16.11
C THR A 345 -10.56 -2.19 -14.78
N LEU A 346 -9.22 -2.22 -14.78
CA LEU A 346 -8.47 -2.46 -13.54
C LEU A 346 -8.75 -1.40 -12.48
N MET A 347 -8.83 -0.13 -12.86
CA MET A 347 -9.17 0.95 -11.94
C MET A 347 -10.62 0.90 -11.47
N ALA A 348 -11.57 0.55 -12.34
CA ALA A 348 -12.98 0.42 -11.99
C ALA A 348 -13.19 -0.69 -10.95
N VAL A 349 -12.59 -1.86 -11.13
CA VAL A 349 -12.76 -3.02 -10.24
C VAL A 349 -11.91 -2.87 -8.97
N ALA A 350 -10.64 -2.48 -9.10
CA ALA A 350 -9.74 -2.38 -7.96
C ALA A 350 -9.85 -1.05 -7.18
N GLY A 351 -10.51 -0.03 -7.75
CA GLY A 351 -10.48 1.34 -7.22
C GLY A 351 -9.11 1.97 -7.43
N HIS A 352 -8.68 2.84 -6.51
CA HIS A 352 -7.41 3.54 -6.67
C HIS A 352 -6.21 2.60 -6.79
N LEU A 353 -5.57 2.62 -7.95
CA LEU A 353 -4.25 2.04 -8.21
C LEU A 353 -3.26 3.16 -8.46
N SER A 354 -2.06 3.06 -7.89
CA SER A 354 -1.00 4.03 -8.17
C SER A 354 -0.48 3.82 -9.60
N ARG A 355 -0.01 4.91 -10.24
CA ARG A 355 0.61 4.85 -11.57
C ARG A 355 1.73 3.79 -11.65
N ARG A 356 2.55 3.71 -10.61
CA ARG A 356 3.60 2.69 -10.49
C ARG A 356 3.06 1.25 -10.50
N MET A 357 1.89 1.00 -9.88
CA MET A 357 1.25 -0.32 -9.94
C MET A 357 0.74 -0.61 -11.35
N LEU A 358 0.12 0.35 -12.03
CA LEU A 358 -0.33 0.18 -13.41
C LEU A 358 0.84 -0.07 -14.36
N GLU A 359 1.95 0.64 -14.21
CA GLU A 359 3.19 0.43 -14.97
C GLU A 359 3.73 -0.99 -14.79
N HIS A 360 3.69 -1.53 -13.58
CA HIS A 360 4.06 -2.91 -13.33
C HIS A 360 3.20 -3.90 -14.11
N TYR A 361 1.88 -3.74 -14.09
CA TYR A 361 0.97 -4.60 -14.82
C TYR A 361 1.01 -4.37 -16.34
N SER A 362 1.56 -3.25 -16.82
CA SER A 362 1.71 -2.98 -18.26
C SER A 362 2.64 -3.98 -18.95
N HIS A 363 3.67 -4.47 -18.26
CA HIS A 363 4.57 -5.49 -18.81
C HIS A 363 3.86 -6.84 -19.00
N ILE A 364 3.01 -7.23 -18.06
CA ILE A 364 2.20 -8.46 -18.13
C ILE A 364 1.25 -8.38 -19.32
N ARG A 365 0.59 -7.24 -19.52
CA ARG A 365 -0.33 -7.02 -20.64
C ARG A 365 0.34 -6.97 -22.01
N LYS A 366 1.65 -6.76 -22.11
CA LYS A 366 2.37 -6.87 -23.40
C LYS A 366 2.24 -8.26 -24.02
N ALA A 367 2.28 -9.31 -23.19
CA ALA A 367 2.08 -10.68 -23.67
C ALA A 367 0.64 -10.88 -24.16
N ALA A 368 -0.35 -10.47 -23.37
CA ALA A 368 -1.77 -10.53 -23.76
C ALA A 368 -2.06 -9.71 -25.04
N LYS A 369 -1.44 -8.53 -25.19
CA LYS A 369 -1.56 -7.73 -26.42
C LYS A 369 -0.96 -8.44 -27.64
N ARG A 370 0.19 -9.10 -27.49
CA ARG A 370 0.79 -9.90 -28.59
C ARG A 370 -0.12 -11.05 -29.00
N GLU A 371 -0.66 -11.76 -28.02
CA GLU A 371 -1.63 -12.84 -28.28
C GLU A 371 -2.91 -12.34 -28.94
N ALA A 372 -3.44 -11.18 -28.51
CA ALA A 372 -4.58 -10.56 -29.15
C ALA A 372 -4.29 -10.14 -30.59
N LEU A 373 -3.10 -9.60 -30.87
CA LEU A 373 -2.68 -9.24 -32.23
C LEU A 373 -2.43 -10.48 -33.10
N ALA A 374 -1.88 -11.55 -32.54
CA ALA A 374 -1.72 -12.81 -33.25
C ALA A 374 -3.05 -13.41 -33.73
N LYS A 375 -4.17 -13.14 -33.03
CA LYS A 375 -5.52 -13.52 -33.47
C LYS A 375 -6.03 -12.72 -34.66
N LEU A 376 -5.39 -11.61 -35.04
CA LEU A 376 -5.69 -10.81 -36.22
C LEU A 376 -4.86 -11.25 -37.44
N GLU A 377 -3.95 -12.22 -37.27
CA GLU A 377 -3.19 -12.78 -38.40
C GLU A 377 -4.15 -13.45 -39.39
N SER A 378 -4.30 -12.82 -40.54
CA SER A 378 -5.23 -13.25 -41.60
C SER A 378 -4.54 -13.98 -42.76
N GLY A 379 -3.23 -14.28 -42.62
CA GLY A 379 -2.44 -14.89 -43.69
C GLY A 379 -2.18 -13.98 -44.88
N LEU A 380 -2.43 -12.67 -44.77
CA LEU A 380 -2.27 -11.70 -45.87
C LEU A 380 -0.82 -11.54 -46.33
N MET A 381 0.15 -11.90 -45.50
CA MET A 381 1.57 -11.93 -45.85
C MET A 381 2.18 -13.24 -45.39
N THR A 382 2.80 -13.99 -46.27
CA THR A 382 3.60 -15.17 -45.92
C THR A 382 4.88 -14.70 -45.26
N PRO A 383 5.25 -15.18 -44.03
CA PRO A 383 6.54 -14.86 -43.47
C PRO A 383 7.68 -15.31 -44.40
N PRO A 384 8.78 -14.55 -44.52
CA PRO A 384 9.89 -15.02 -45.29
C PRO A 384 10.38 -16.36 -44.67
N GLU A 385 10.59 -17.37 -45.55
CA GLU A 385 11.13 -18.64 -45.11
C GLU A 385 12.43 -18.39 -44.34
N SER A 386 12.51 -18.94 -43.15
CA SER A 386 13.77 -18.92 -42.37
C SER A 386 14.86 -19.58 -43.22
N PRO A 387 16.06 -18.97 -43.40
CA PRO A 387 17.14 -19.59 -44.17
C PRO A 387 17.41 -20.96 -43.58
N ALA A 388 17.28 -21.99 -44.42
CA ALA A 388 17.58 -23.37 -44.07
C ALA A 388 18.99 -23.41 -43.47
N THR A 389 19.10 -23.91 -42.27
CA THR A 389 20.38 -24.16 -41.60
C THR A 389 21.11 -25.20 -42.47
N THR A 390 22.03 -24.75 -43.31
CA THR A 390 22.91 -25.62 -44.07
C THR A 390 23.83 -26.33 -43.07
N GLU A 391 23.53 -27.58 -42.77
CA GLU A 391 24.46 -28.46 -42.05
C GLU A 391 25.75 -28.54 -42.84
N ALA A 392 26.77 -27.82 -42.38
CA ALA A 392 28.11 -28.01 -42.85
C ALA A 392 28.58 -29.41 -42.42
N LYS A 393 28.50 -30.38 -43.34
CA LYS A 393 29.21 -31.64 -43.21
C LYS A 393 30.72 -31.34 -43.17
N PHE A 394 31.30 -31.39 -41.99
CA PHE A 394 32.77 -31.56 -41.86
C PHE A 394 33.11 -32.99 -42.31
N ILE A 395 33.75 -33.09 -43.46
CA ILE A 395 34.47 -34.28 -43.91
C ILE A 395 35.93 -34.08 -43.46
N ASN A 396 36.41 -35.00 -42.62
CA ASN A 396 37.78 -35.31 -42.22
C ASN A 396 38.76 -34.16 -42.00
#